data_979fb474594ca31fc40952d32fa39b80
#
_entry.id   979fb474594ca31fc40952d32fa39b80
#
_cell.length_a   1.000
_cell.length_b   1.000
_cell.length_c   1.000
_cell.angle_alpha   90.00
_cell.angle_beta   90.00
_cell.angle_gamma   90.00
#
_symmetry.space_group_name_H-M   'P 1'
#
loop_
_entity.id
_entity.type
_entity.pdbx_description
1 polymer ?
#
loop_
_entity_poly.entity_id
_entity_poly.type
_entity_poly.pdbx_seq_one_letter_code
_entity_poly.pdbx_strand_id
1 'polypeptide(L)'
;MPIAADHIRETLDAYLHTHPAEKERLAAIHELLDAEADLVSRKEFRGHVTAGAILADPAGRVLHIKHLALNRWLLPGGHLETDDTSLLAAAQRELGEETGITASVVVPAGQRPVHIDAHDIPANPAKGEPGHRHFDFRFLFRTSAGVVELQTEEVTAAAWRQADTIENETLRVRVIEALR
;
A
#
# COMPACT_ATOMS: atom_id res chain seq x y z
N MET A 1 5.17 1.08 19.36
CA MET A 1 6.60 1.01 18.98
C MET A 1 6.63 1.13 17.47
N PRO A 2 7.59 1.83 16.90
CA PRO A 2 7.69 1.95 15.44
C PRO A 2 7.86 0.56 14.79
N ILE A 3 7.53 0.48 13.52
CA ILE A 3 7.68 -0.75 12.73
C ILE A 3 9.16 -1.17 12.74
N ALA A 4 9.44 -2.40 13.19
CA ALA A 4 10.78 -2.95 13.19
C ALA A 4 11.10 -3.67 11.87
N ALA A 5 12.38 -3.80 11.53
CA ALA A 5 12.85 -4.58 10.38
C ALA A 5 12.32 -6.03 10.41
N ASP A 6 12.24 -6.64 11.60
CA ASP A 6 11.70 -7.98 11.77
C ASP A 6 10.22 -8.07 11.36
N HIS A 7 9.41 -7.04 11.64
CA HIS A 7 8.01 -7.01 11.21
C HIS A 7 7.87 -7.01 9.69
N ILE A 8 8.74 -6.25 8.99
CA ILE A 8 8.77 -6.23 7.52
C ILE A 8 9.17 -7.62 6.99
N ARG A 9 10.23 -8.21 7.58
CA ARG A 9 10.73 -9.54 7.20
C ARG A 9 9.66 -10.62 7.38
N GLU A 10 9.06 -10.70 8.55
CA GLU A 10 8.01 -11.68 8.87
C GLU A 10 6.80 -11.54 7.95
N THR A 11 6.40 -10.31 7.65
CA THR A 11 5.28 -10.04 6.72
C THR A 11 5.62 -10.48 5.31
N LEU A 12 6.84 -10.20 4.82
CA LEU A 12 7.32 -10.64 3.52
C LEU A 12 7.42 -12.17 3.43
N ASP A 13 8.00 -12.81 4.44
CA ASP A 13 8.16 -14.27 4.47
C ASP A 13 6.80 -14.99 4.47
N ALA A 14 5.85 -14.50 5.28
CA ALA A 14 4.49 -15.02 5.31
C ALA A 14 3.77 -14.85 3.96
N TYR A 15 4.03 -13.75 3.24
CA TYR A 15 3.52 -13.52 1.91
C TYR A 15 4.15 -14.46 0.88
N LEU A 16 5.49 -14.60 0.89
CA LEU A 16 6.23 -15.46 -0.03
C LEU A 16 5.95 -16.96 0.18
N HIS A 17 5.56 -17.36 1.40
CA HIS A 17 5.11 -18.73 1.66
C HIS A 17 3.88 -19.09 0.81
N THR A 18 2.97 -18.14 0.59
CA THR A 18 1.79 -18.33 -0.25
C THR A 18 2.02 -17.99 -1.72
N HIS A 19 3.07 -17.21 -2.01
CA HIS A 19 3.40 -16.72 -3.35
C HIS A 19 4.88 -16.97 -3.73
N PRO A 20 5.36 -18.22 -3.71
CA PRO A 20 6.79 -18.54 -3.88
C PRO A 20 7.37 -18.11 -5.23
N ALA A 21 6.53 -17.99 -6.26
CA ALA A 21 6.95 -17.52 -7.57
C ALA A 21 7.42 -16.05 -7.60
N GLU A 22 7.10 -15.27 -6.55
CA GLU A 22 7.50 -13.86 -6.47
C GLU A 22 8.81 -13.62 -5.72
N LYS A 23 9.43 -14.68 -5.23
CA LYS A 23 10.64 -14.60 -4.42
C LYS A 23 11.76 -13.83 -5.12
N GLU A 24 12.01 -14.08 -6.40
CA GLU A 24 13.05 -13.39 -7.16
C GLU A 24 12.73 -11.90 -7.34
N ARG A 25 11.49 -11.56 -7.65
CA ARG A 25 11.05 -10.17 -7.84
C ARG A 25 11.16 -9.33 -6.55
N LEU A 26 10.99 -9.95 -5.39
CA LEU A 26 11.01 -9.30 -4.08
C LEU A 26 12.32 -9.52 -3.32
N ALA A 27 13.33 -10.16 -3.93
CA ALA A 27 14.61 -10.48 -3.29
C ALA A 27 15.33 -9.25 -2.72
N ALA A 28 15.22 -8.11 -3.42
CA ALA A 28 15.85 -6.86 -2.99
C ALA A 28 15.40 -6.39 -1.60
N ILE A 29 14.19 -6.75 -1.15
CA ILE A 29 13.73 -6.41 0.21
C ILE A 29 14.57 -7.18 1.25
N HIS A 30 14.77 -8.50 1.05
CA HIS A 30 15.60 -9.30 1.93
C HIS A 30 17.06 -8.82 1.92
N GLU A 31 17.62 -8.53 0.74
CA GLU A 31 18.99 -8.03 0.58
C GLU A 31 19.21 -6.73 1.37
N LEU A 32 18.25 -5.81 1.31
CA LEU A 32 18.34 -4.56 2.06
C LEU A 32 18.16 -4.76 3.57
N LEU A 33 17.26 -5.66 3.99
CA LEU A 33 17.10 -6.03 5.40
C LEU A 33 18.37 -6.70 5.96
N ASP A 34 19.03 -7.56 5.17
CA ASP A 34 20.26 -8.22 5.55
C ASP A 34 21.46 -7.24 5.61
N ALA A 35 21.37 -6.15 4.83
CA ALA A 35 22.31 -5.03 4.86
C ALA A 35 21.96 -3.97 5.92
N GLU A 36 21.04 -4.29 6.85
CA GLU A 36 20.59 -3.39 7.93
C GLU A 36 20.08 -2.03 7.44
N ALA A 37 19.48 -1.99 6.23
CA ALA A 37 18.89 -0.77 5.69
C ALA A 37 17.65 -0.37 6.49
N ASP A 38 17.46 0.93 6.72
CA ASP A 38 16.27 1.47 7.36
C ASP A 38 15.10 1.58 6.36
N LEU A 39 14.46 0.45 6.07
CA LEU A 39 13.36 0.38 5.10
C LEU A 39 12.10 1.15 5.52
N VAL A 40 12.01 1.60 6.77
CA VAL A 40 10.92 2.46 7.26
C VAL A 40 11.14 3.92 6.85
N SER A 41 12.39 4.30 6.66
CA SER A 41 12.77 5.67 6.33
C SER A 41 12.56 5.97 4.84
N ARG A 42 11.73 6.97 4.53
CA ARG A 42 11.62 7.51 3.17
C ARG A 42 12.92 8.07 2.59
N LYS A 43 13.97 8.20 3.42
CA LYS A 43 15.31 8.65 3.01
C LYS A 43 16.24 7.49 2.67
N GLU A 44 15.80 6.25 2.79
CA GLU A 44 16.54 5.09 2.30
C GLU A 44 16.36 4.98 0.77
N PHE A 45 17.24 5.63 0.04
CA PHE A 45 17.13 5.75 -1.42
C PHE A 45 17.57 4.52 -2.22
N ARG A 46 18.07 3.47 -1.56
CA ARG A 46 18.22 2.15 -2.22
C ARG A 46 16.85 1.50 -2.42
N GLY A 47 15.91 1.82 -1.54
CA GLY A 47 14.52 1.39 -1.56
C GLY A 47 13.92 1.41 -0.16
N HIS A 48 12.65 1.77 -0.04
CA HIS A 48 11.93 1.77 1.23
C HIS A 48 10.51 1.26 1.09
N VAL A 49 9.93 0.89 2.23
CA VAL A 49 8.58 0.31 2.28
C VAL A 49 7.52 1.40 2.29
N THR A 50 6.46 1.15 1.56
CA THR A 50 5.20 1.90 1.60
C THR A 50 4.05 0.95 1.94
N ALA A 51 2.95 1.49 2.43
CA ALA A 51 1.77 0.71 2.79
C ALA A 51 0.54 1.24 2.05
N GLY A 52 -0.20 0.33 1.40
CA GLY A 52 -1.36 0.69 0.59
C GLY A 52 -2.62 -0.06 1.02
N ALA A 53 -3.76 0.61 0.84
CA ALA A 53 -5.07 0.07 1.16
C ALA A 53 -5.87 -0.21 -0.11
N ILE A 54 -6.50 -1.38 -0.13
CA ILE A 54 -7.51 -1.77 -1.11
C ILE A 54 -8.82 -1.80 -0.34
N LEU A 55 -9.65 -0.77 -0.46
CA LEU A 55 -10.92 -0.72 0.22
C LEU A 55 -12.04 -1.21 -0.71
N ALA A 56 -12.73 -2.28 -0.30
CA ALA A 56 -13.83 -2.85 -1.06
C ALA A 56 -15.19 -2.56 -0.39
N ASP A 57 -16.18 -2.23 -1.21
CA ASP A 57 -17.58 -2.11 -0.79
C ASP A 57 -18.31 -3.47 -0.87
N PRO A 58 -19.56 -3.56 -0.36
CA PRO A 58 -20.34 -4.80 -0.40
C PRO A 58 -20.67 -5.29 -1.82
N ALA A 59 -20.58 -4.42 -2.83
CA ALA A 59 -20.77 -4.79 -4.24
C ALA A 59 -19.48 -5.28 -4.91
N GLY A 60 -18.36 -5.37 -4.17
CA GLY A 60 -17.05 -5.78 -4.68
C GLY A 60 -16.35 -4.72 -5.52
N ARG A 61 -16.80 -3.46 -5.45
CA ARG A 61 -16.08 -2.34 -6.07
C ARG A 61 -14.96 -1.88 -5.15
N VAL A 62 -13.89 -1.36 -5.73
CA VAL A 62 -12.68 -0.90 -5.04
C VAL A 62 -12.58 0.62 -5.12
N LEU A 63 -12.29 1.25 -3.99
CA LEU A 63 -12.09 2.70 -3.91
C LEU A 63 -10.78 3.08 -4.58
N HIS A 64 -10.87 4.01 -5.54
CA HIS A 64 -9.72 4.67 -6.14
C HIS A 64 -9.76 6.16 -5.81
N ILE A 65 -8.61 6.74 -5.64
CA ILE A 65 -8.40 8.18 -5.46
C ILE A 65 -7.74 8.77 -6.69
N LYS A 66 -8.07 10.01 -7.02
CA LYS A 66 -7.36 10.76 -8.05
C LYS A 66 -6.30 11.63 -7.40
N HIS A 67 -5.05 11.19 -7.51
CA HIS A 67 -3.91 11.87 -6.91
C HIS A 67 -3.62 13.19 -7.66
N LEU A 68 -3.57 14.32 -6.91
CA LEU A 68 -3.43 15.66 -7.48
C LEU A 68 -2.13 15.82 -8.31
N ALA A 69 -0.98 15.51 -7.71
CA ALA A 69 0.32 15.73 -8.34
C ALA A 69 0.56 14.80 -9.56
N LEU A 70 0.05 13.56 -9.52
CA LEU A 70 0.26 12.59 -10.60
C LEU A 70 -0.85 12.61 -11.63
N ASN A 71 -1.98 13.26 -11.34
CA ASN A 71 -3.19 13.29 -12.18
C ASN A 71 -3.65 11.89 -12.65
N ARG A 72 -3.46 10.88 -11.79
CA ARG A 72 -3.80 9.47 -12.04
C ARG A 72 -4.75 8.94 -10.99
N TRP A 73 -5.52 7.92 -11.38
CA TRP A 73 -6.31 7.12 -10.45
C TRP A 73 -5.42 6.06 -9.81
N LEU A 74 -5.32 6.08 -8.48
CA LEU A 74 -4.49 5.19 -7.69
C LEU A 74 -5.32 4.55 -6.58
N LEU A 75 -4.80 3.52 -5.95
CA LEU A 75 -5.29 3.03 -4.67
C LEU A 75 -4.67 3.88 -3.55
N PRO A 76 -5.38 4.12 -2.45
CA PRO A 76 -4.84 4.83 -1.29
C PRO A 76 -3.56 4.19 -0.75
N GLY A 77 -2.60 5.01 -0.33
CA GLY A 77 -1.36 4.52 0.26
C GLY A 77 -0.20 5.51 0.20
N GLY A 78 0.76 5.33 1.10
CA GLY A 78 1.91 6.21 1.22
C GLY A 78 3.04 5.68 2.09
N HIS A 79 3.84 6.58 2.62
CA HIS A 79 5.04 6.26 3.40
C HIS A 79 4.69 5.87 4.84
N LEU A 80 5.56 5.06 5.41
CA LEU A 80 5.48 4.73 6.83
C LEU A 80 5.84 5.94 7.69
N GLU A 81 5.19 6.04 8.84
CA GLU A 81 5.47 7.06 9.85
C GLU A 81 6.01 6.44 11.14
N THR A 82 6.68 7.26 11.97
CA THR A 82 7.29 6.81 13.22
C THR A 82 6.27 6.26 14.24
N ASP A 83 5.03 6.69 14.16
CA ASP A 83 3.95 6.26 15.06
C ASP A 83 3.20 5.03 14.55
N ASP A 84 3.47 4.59 13.32
CA ASP A 84 2.90 3.37 12.78
C ASP A 84 3.38 2.14 13.57
N THR A 85 2.44 1.31 13.98
CA THR A 85 2.71 0.11 14.79
C THR A 85 2.80 -1.18 13.99
N SER A 86 2.30 -1.16 12.76
CA SER A 86 2.36 -2.26 11.79
C SER A 86 2.11 -1.74 10.37
N LEU A 87 2.51 -2.53 9.36
CA LEU A 87 2.23 -2.20 7.95
C LEU A 87 0.72 -2.12 7.67
N LEU A 88 -0.08 -2.98 8.32
CA LEU A 88 -1.54 -2.93 8.21
C LEU A 88 -2.11 -1.62 8.79
N ALA A 89 -1.60 -1.18 9.96
CA ALA A 89 -2.02 0.05 10.59
C ALA A 89 -1.63 1.28 9.74
N ALA A 90 -0.44 1.28 9.16
CA ALA A 90 0.01 2.31 8.22
C ALA A 90 -0.93 2.40 7.00
N ALA A 91 -1.27 1.26 6.38
CA ALA A 91 -2.22 1.24 5.26
C ALA A 91 -3.61 1.79 5.65
N GLN A 92 -4.07 1.50 6.87
CA GLN A 92 -5.35 2.02 7.37
C GLN A 92 -5.29 3.52 7.67
N ARG A 93 -4.16 4.03 8.19
CA ARG A 93 -3.92 5.48 8.41
C ARG A 93 -3.95 6.21 7.07
N GLU A 94 -3.16 5.77 6.10
CA GLU A 94 -3.12 6.36 4.75
C GLU A 94 -4.52 6.40 4.10
N LEU A 95 -5.29 5.31 4.22
CA LEU A 95 -6.67 5.30 3.75
C LEU A 95 -7.49 6.42 4.40
N GLY A 96 -7.34 6.62 5.70
CA GLY A 96 -8.04 7.67 6.45
C GLY A 96 -7.62 9.08 6.04
N GLU A 97 -6.31 9.30 5.88
CA GLU A 97 -5.74 10.60 5.51
C GLU A 97 -6.15 11.03 4.10
N GLU A 98 -6.08 10.11 3.13
CA GLU A 98 -6.38 10.42 1.74
C GLU A 98 -7.88 10.46 1.41
N THR A 99 -8.74 9.82 2.23
CA THR A 99 -10.16 9.64 1.89
C THR A 99 -11.14 10.18 2.94
N GLY A 100 -10.66 10.55 4.13
CA GLY A 100 -11.52 10.92 5.27
C GLY A 100 -12.31 9.74 5.87
N ILE A 101 -12.13 8.51 5.36
CA ILE A 101 -12.84 7.33 5.85
C ILE A 101 -12.22 6.89 7.18
N THR A 102 -13.00 6.94 8.24
CA THR A 102 -12.51 6.62 9.59
C THR A 102 -12.27 5.13 9.78
N ALA A 103 -11.27 4.78 10.59
CA ALA A 103 -10.93 3.39 10.92
C ALA A 103 -12.10 2.59 11.52
N SER A 104 -13.06 3.27 12.18
CA SER A 104 -14.21 2.63 12.83
C SER A 104 -15.21 1.96 11.86
N VAL A 105 -15.19 2.36 10.59
CA VAL A 105 -16.08 1.80 9.55
C VAL A 105 -15.36 0.90 8.57
N VAL A 106 -14.07 0.59 8.85
CA VAL A 106 -13.20 -0.19 7.97
C VAL A 106 -12.73 -1.45 8.69
N VAL A 107 -12.91 -2.59 8.08
CA VAL A 107 -12.52 -3.90 8.65
C VAL A 107 -11.45 -4.54 7.76
N PRO A 108 -10.26 -4.88 8.29
CA PRO A 108 -9.28 -5.64 7.54
C PRO A 108 -9.84 -7.01 7.14
N ALA A 109 -9.65 -7.42 5.89
CA ALA A 109 -10.03 -8.75 5.43
C ALA A 109 -9.06 -9.84 5.93
N GLY A 110 -7.88 -9.44 6.38
CA GLY A 110 -6.85 -10.30 6.96
C GLY A 110 -5.66 -9.50 7.45
N GLN A 111 -4.70 -10.18 8.06
CA GLN A 111 -3.48 -9.55 8.60
C GLN A 111 -2.32 -9.51 7.60
N ARG A 112 -2.45 -10.21 6.47
CA ARG A 112 -1.40 -10.30 5.45
C ARG A 112 -1.73 -9.41 4.26
N PRO A 113 -0.70 -8.85 3.60
CA PRO A 113 -0.92 -8.14 2.35
C PRO A 113 -1.43 -9.12 1.28
N VAL A 114 -2.35 -8.66 0.44
CA VAL A 114 -2.83 -9.41 -0.73
C VAL A 114 -1.86 -9.29 -1.90
N HIS A 115 -1.03 -8.25 -1.89
CA HIS A 115 -0.01 -8.02 -2.91
C HIS A 115 1.15 -7.22 -2.33
N ILE A 116 2.38 -7.55 -2.78
CA ILE A 116 3.56 -6.73 -2.55
C ILE A 116 4.11 -6.37 -3.92
N ASP A 117 4.26 -5.06 -4.19
CA ASP A 117 4.83 -4.56 -5.42
C ASP A 117 6.22 -3.98 -5.18
N ALA A 118 7.07 -4.05 -6.19
CA ALA A 118 8.39 -3.41 -6.21
C ALA A 118 8.51 -2.63 -7.51
N HIS A 119 8.56 -1.30 -7.42
CA HIS A 119 8.61 -0.43 -8.58
C HIS A 119 9.55 0.76 -8.38
N ASP A 120 10.12 1.24 -9.47
CA ASP A 120 11.04 2.35 -9.45
C ASP A 120 10.30 3.69 -9.43
N ILE A 121 10.77 4.59 -8.58
CA ILE A 121 10.32 5.98 -8.48
C ILE A 121 11.37 6.87 -9.16
N PRO A 122 11.01 7.66 -10.16
CA PRO A 122 11.94 8.56 -10.82
C PRO A 122 12.43 9.64 -9.87
N ALA A 123 13.64 10.15 -10.12
CA ALA A 123 14.19 11.26 -9.35
C ALA A 123 13.26 12.48 -9.40
N ASN A 124 13.15 13.17 -8.25
CA ASN A 124 12.42 14.43 -8.13
C ASN A 124 13.39 15.56 -7.67
N PRO A 125 14.05 16.26 -8.60
CA PRO A 125 15.00 17.32 -8.24
C PRO A 125 14.39 18.46 -7.43
N ALA A 126 13.08 18.73 -7.60
CA ALA A 126 12.40 19.79 -6.85
C ALA A 126 12.30 19.46 -5.35
N LYS A 127 12.30 18.18 -4.98
CA LYS A 127 12.33 17.71 -3.59
C LYS A 127 13.73 17.28 -3.14
N GLY A 128 14.74 17.32 -4.01
CA GLY A 128 16.08 16.78 -3.74
C GLY A 128 16.12 15.27 -3.57
N GLU A 129 15.15 14.56 -4.15
CA GLU A 129 15.03 13.11 -4.03
C GLU A 129 15.63 12.43 -5.27
N PRO A 130 16.66 11.57 -5.11
CA PRO A 130 17.18 10.75 -6.20
C PRO A 130 16.16 9.68 -6.63
N GLY A 131 16.38 9.06 -7.79
CA GLY A 131 15.63 7.87 -8.17
C GLY A 131 15.81 6.77 -7.13
N HIS A 132 14.72 6.11 -6.75
CA HIS A 132 14.72 5.09 -5.71
C HIS A 132 13.63 4.05 -6.00
N ARG A 133 13.49 3.06 -5.12
CA ARG A 133 12.48 2.01 -5.26
C ARG A 133 11.48 2.05 -4.11
N HIS A 134 10.22 1.88 -4.43
CA HIS A 134 9.18 1.59 -3.44
C HIS A 134 8.89 0.09 -3.38
N PHE A 135 8.70 -0.41 -2.15
CA PHE A 135 8.19 -1.74 -1.85
C PHE A 135 6.81 -1.56 -1.20
N ASP A 136 5.78 -1.72 -2.00
CA ASP A 136 4.42 -1.34 -1.62
C ASP A 136 3.63 -2.56 -1.12
N PHE A 137 3.35 -2.61 0.18
CA PHE A 137 2.61 -3.67 0.86
C PHE A 137 1.13 -3.31 0.90
N ARG A 138 0.28 -4.02 0.13
CA ARG A 138 -1.13 -3.70 -0.06
C ARG A 138 -2.05 -4.64 0.68
N PHE A 139 -2.88 -4.06 1.56
CA PHE A 139 -3.83 -4.78 2.40
C PHE A 139 -5.26 -4.56 1.94
N LEU A 140 -6.09 -5.62 2.02
CA LEU A 140 -7.50 -5.55 1.69
C LEU A 140 -8.32 -5.20 2.93
N PHE A 141 -9.15 -4.20 2.78
CA PHE A 141 -10.14 -3.78 3.76
C PHE A 141 -11.53 -3.85 3.16
N ARG A 142 -12.53 -3.97 4.02
CA ARG A 142 -13.95 -3.95 3.66
C ARG A 142 -14.66 -2.86 4.44
N THR A 143 -15.66 -2.25 3.83
CA THR A 143 -16.54 -1.30 4.49
C THR A 143 -17.99 -1.55 4.06
N SER A 144 -18.94 -1.33 4.97
CA SER A 144 -20.36 -1.25 4.68
C SER A 144 -20.85 0.19 4.57
N ALA A 145 -19.97 1.16 4.84
CA ALA A 145 -20.30 2.58 4.74
C ALA A 145 -20.31 3.04 3.28
N GLY A 146 -21.19 3.99 2.97
CA GLY A 146 -21.09 4.76 1.72
C GLY A 146 -19.82 5.61 1.67
N VAL A 147 -19.55 6.21 0.50
CA VAL A 147 -18.43 7.15 0.34
C VAL A 147 -18.60 8.28 1.35
N VAL A 148 -17.59 8.49 2.17
CA VAL A 148 -17.53 9.63 3.07
C VAL A 148 -16.91 10.80 2.30
N GLU A 149 -17.18 12.01 2.74
CA GLU A 149 -16.71 13.25 2.16
C GLU A 149 -15.16 13.28 2.16
N LEU A 150 -14.58 13.51 0.98
CA LEU A 150 -13.12 13.63 0.85
C LEU A 150 -12.65 14.94 1.48
N GLN A 151 -11.67 14.88 2.34
CA GLN A 151 -11.20 16.04 3.10
C GLN A 151 -9.70 16.32 2.95
N THR A 152 -9.02 15.82 1.90
CA THR A 152 -7.58 15.97 1.81
C THR A 152 -7.12 16.92 0.71
N GLU A 153 -6.00 17.60 0.95
CA GLU A 153 -5.35 18.50 -0.02
C GLU A 153 -4.65 17.75 -1.16
N GLU A 154 -4.43 16.45 -1.01
CA GLU A 154 -3.69 15.62 -1.96
C GLU A 154 -4.57 14.88 -2.96
N VAL A 155 -5.87 14.74 -2.66
CA VAL A 155 -6.83 13.97 -3.45
C VAL A 155 -7.90 14.87 -4.03
N THR A 156 -8.03 14.88 -5.34
CA THR A 156 -9.01 15.73 -6.05
C THR A 156 -10.36 15.04 -6.28
N ALA A 157 -10.39 13.71 -6.25
CA ALA A 157 -11.61 12.93 -6.40
C ALA A 157 -11.43 11.52 -5.84
N ALA A 158 -12.53 10.85 -5.50
CA ALA A 158 -12.54 9.41 -5.27
C ALA A 158 -13.69 8.77 -6.04
N ALA A 159 -13.52 7.50 -6.41
CA ALA A 159 -14.53 6.75 -7.12
C ALA A 159 -14.46 5.26 -6.76
N TRP A 160 -15.63 4.67 -6.54
CA TRP A 160 -15.80 3.23 -6.48
C TRP A 160 -15.78 2.66 -7.90
N ARG A 161 -14.80 1.81 -8.19
CA ARG A 161 -14.58 1.22 -9.51
C ARG A 161 -14.59 -0.29 -9.43
N GLN A 162 -14.93 -0.95 -10.53
CA GLN A 162 -14.83 -2.41 -10.59
C GLN A 162 -13.37 -2.85 -10.41
N ALA A 163 -13.15 -3.95 -9.70
CA ALA A 163 -11.81 -4.47 -9.44
C ALA A 163 -11.05 -4.81 -10.73
N ASP A 164 -11.75 -5.12 -11.81
CA ASP A 164 -11.17 -5.39 -13.14
C ASP A 164 -10.52 -4.17 -13.80
N THR A 165 -10.78 -2.95 -13.28
CA THR A 165 -10.14 -1.71 -13.75
C THR A 165 -8.76 -1.45 -13.14
N ILE A 166 -8.30 -2.28 -12.21
CA ILE A 166 -6.95 -2.18 -11.64
C ILE A 166 -5.93 -2.47 -12.75
N GLU A 167 -5.01 -1.52 -12.99
CA GLU A 167 -4.05 -1.59 -14.10
C GLU A 167 -3.04 -2.73 -13.91
N ASN A 168 -2.48 -2.90 -12.70
CA ASN A 168 -1.55 -3.99 -12.39
C ASN A 168 -2.28 -5.34 -12.45
N GLU A 169 -1.91 -6.19 -13.39
CA GLU A 169 -2.58 -7.47 -13.64
C GLU A 169 -2.50 -8.43 -12.45
N THR A 170 -1.33 -8.57 -11.84
CA THR A 170 -1.13 -9.46 -10.68
C THR A 170 -1.99 -9.00 -9.50
N LEU A 171 -1.96 -7.71 -9.20
CA LEU A 171 -2.81 -7.12 -8.15
C LEU A 171 -4.29 -7.32 -8.47
N ARG A 172 -4.71 -7.04 -9.70
CA ARG A 172 -6.11 -7.21 -10.15
C ARG A 172 -6.61 -8.63 -9.91
N VAL A 173 -5.87 -9.64 -10.37
CA VAL A 173 -6.24 -11.06 -10.18
C VAL A 173 -6.40 -11.38 -8.70
N ARG A 174 -5.46 -10.97 -7.85
CA ARG A 174 -5.50 -11.24 -6.41
C ARG A 174 -6.64 -10.53 -5.70
N VAL A 175 -6.90 -9.28 -6.07
CA VAL A 175 -8.03 -8.54 -5.50
C VAL A 175 -9.34 -9.23 -5.86
N ILE A 176 -9.53 -9.61 -7.12
CA ILE A 176 -10.73 -10.33 -7.56
C ILE A 176 -10.89 -11.67 -6.83
N GLU A 177 -9.81 -12.41 -6.63
CA GLU A 177 -9.83 -13.66 -5.86
C GLU A 177 -10.17 -13.44 -4.39
N ALA A 178 -9.61 -12.42 -3.77
CA ALA A 178 -9.84 -12.08 -2.36
C ALA A 178 -11.24 -11.49 -2.09
N LEU A 179 -11.95 -11.03 -3.11
CA LEU A 179 -13.32 -10.51 -3.02
C LEU A 179 -14.39 -11.61 -3.14
N ARG A 180 -14.06 -12.80 -3.59
CA ARG A 180 -14.96 -13.96 -3.70
C ARG A 180 -15.24 -14.59 -2.34
#